data_d7a47f687598b8e38096799df00e4a0c
#
_entry.id   d7a47f687598b8e38096799df00e4a0c
#
_cell.length_a   1.000
_cell.length_b   1.000
_cell.length_c   1.000
_cell.angle_alpha   90.00
_cell.angle_beta   90.00
_cell.angle_gamma   90.00
#
_symmetry.space_group_name_H-M   'P 1'
#
loop_
_entity.id
_entity.type
_entity.pdbx_description
1 polymer ?
#
loop_
_entity_poly.entity_id
_entity_poly.type
_entity_poly.pdbx_seq_one_letter_code
_entity_poly.pdbx_strand_id
1 'polypeptide(L)'
;MRPFQSLLLLVCSALLGSCANSRFTTTPPAWAFWKPNRFDRHGRETGRWRTYYDDQKKQPYTAGRYRHGRPVQTFRYYDPTGKPDRSETYRQDGYCEVSYWHPGGQLARRGPAQWVTGPGKAPRFYWYGTWTSYEPNGQISAVQIYADGTLTRAETYKDGQLTEVEVFEHNWRSRVETYSNGQLLKVETFEKGLRVGTTSTL
;
A
#
# COMPACT_ATOMS: atom_id res chain seq x y z
N MET A 1 6.15 89.59 -7.09
CA MET A 1 5.24 88.87 -6.19
C MET A 1 5.66 87.43 -6.19
N ARG A 2 6.14 86.98 -5.06
CA ARG A 2 6.77 85.61 -4.94
C ARG A 2 5.72 84.61 -4.52
N PRO A 3 5.70 83.37 -5.07
CA PRO A 3 4.96 82.27 -4.45
C PRO A 3 5.92 81.41 -3.56
N PHE A 4 5.40 81.01 -2.43
CA PHE A 4 5.95 80.13 -1.43
C PHE A 4 6.17 78.75 -1.97
N GLN A 5 7.38 78.23 -1.85
CA GLN A 5 7.71 76.84 -2.04
C GLN A 5 7.48 76.09 -0.70
N SER A 6 6.51 75.20 -0.69
CA SER A 6 6.37 74.26 0.39
C SER A 6 7.19 73.00 0.10
N LEU A 7 8.21 72.78 0.92
CA LEU A 7 9.11 71.62 0.88
C LEU A 7 8.38 70.44 1.56
N LEU A 8 7.95 69.47 0.75
CA LEU A 8 7.39 68.22 1.24
C LEU A 8 8.51 67.22 1.46
N LEU A 9 8.90 67.01 2.69
CA LEU A 9 9.86 65.98 3.12
C LEU A 9 9.19 64.60 3.02
N LEU A 10 9.57 63.83 2.01
CA LEU A 10 9.20 62.43 1.86
C LEU A 10 10.07 61.59 2.79
N VAL A 11 9.55 61.19 3.93
CA VAL A 11 10.16 60.20 4.81
C VAL A 11 9.87 58.83 4.22
N CYS A 12 10.83 58.29 3.46
CA CYS A 12 10.83 56.89 3.04
C CYS A 12 11.16 56.03 4.28
N SER A 13 10.15 55.59 5.00
CA SER A 13 10.29 54.55 6.00
C SER A 13 10.45 53.21 5.30
N ALA A 14 11.68 52.71 5.18
CA ALA A 14 11.98 51.38 4.75
C ALA A 14 11.45 50.39 5.81
N LEU A 15 10.28 49.86 5.60
CA LEU A 15 9.77 48.70 6.30
C LEU A 15 10.53 47.48 5.80
N LEU A 16 11.66 47.17 6.44
CA LEU A 16 12.28 45.87 6.37
C LEU A 16 11.30 44.87 7.01
N GLY A 17 10.43 44.31 6.17
CA GLY A 17 9.60 43.15 6.51
C GLY A 17 10.52 41.98 6.83
N SER A 18 10.81 41.83 8.11
CA SER A 18 11.39 40.61 8.67
C SER A 18 10.44 39.48 8.35
N CYS A 19 10.78 38.64 7.37
CA CYS A 19 10.16 37.34 7.19
C CYS A 19 10.55 36.48 8.42
N ALA A 20 9.83 36.71 9.52
CA ALA A 20 9.84 35.79 10.62
C ALA A 20 9.25 34.49 10.10
N ASN A 21 10.09 33.49 9.87
CA ASN A 21 9.73 32.09 9.74
C ASN A 21 9.00 31.68 11.02
N SER A 22 7.75 32.04 11.14
CA SER A 22 6.87 31.52 12.18
C SER A 22 6.65 30.04 11.86
N ARG A 23 7.54 29.21 12.36
CA ARG A 23 7.26 27.79 12.60
C ARG A 23 6.10 27.79 13.59
N PHE A 24 4.88 27.79 13.06
CA PHE A 24 3.68 27.50 13.84
C PHE A 24 3.77 26.05 14.32
N THR A 25 4.51 25.83 15.39
CA THR A 25 4.34 24.66 16.23
C THR A 25 3.03 24.87 17.02
N THR A 26 1.90 24.87 16.31
CA THR A 26 0.61 24.81 16.98
C THR A 26 0.46 23.39 17.50
N THR A 27 0.94 23.18 18.73
CA THR A 27 0.49 22.04 19.52
C THR A 27 -1.03 22.11 19.55
N PRO A 28 -1.77 21.17 18.92
CA PRO A 28 -3.21 21.24 18.93
C PRO A 28 -3.69 21.23 20.39
N PRO A 29 -4.68 22.04 20.75
CA PRO A 29 -5.18 22.07 22.11
C PRO A 29 -5.62 20.66 22.54
N ALA A 30 -5.51 20.36 23.84
CA ALA A 30 -5.80 19.02 24.38
C ALA A 30 -7.18 18.48 24.00
N TRP A 31 -8.16 19.35 23.76
CA TRP A 31 -9.51 19.00 23.28
C TRP A 31 -9.56 18.57 21.80
N ALA A 32 -8.49 18.73 21.03
CA ALA A 32 -8.45 18.35 19.59
C ALA A 32 -7.98 16.90 19.37
N PHE A 33 -7.89 16.08 20.44
CA PHE A 33 -7.38 14.68 20.33
C PHE A 33 -8.22 13.77 19.45
N TRP A 34 -9.48 14.11 19.16
CA TRP A 34 -10.36 13.36 18.24
C TRP A 34 -10.23 13.75 16.77
N LYS A 35 -9.59 14.90 16.44
CA LYS A 35 -9.40 15.32 15.05
C LYS A 35 -8.50 14.31 14.31
N PRO A 36 -8.86 13.91 13.08
CA PRO A 36 -7.99 13.07 12.26
C PRO A 36 -6.77 13.86 11.73
N ASN A 37 -5.82 13.14 11.15
CA ASN A 37 -4.66 13.67 10.42
C ASN A 37 -3.78 14.58 11.27
N ARG A 38 -3.37 14.06 12.43
CA ARG A 38 -2.48 14.78 13.35
C ARG A 38 -1.05 14.28 13.23
N PHE A 39 -0.13 15.18 13.56
CA PHE A 39 1.29 14.88 13.70
C PHE A 39 1.70 14.95 15.18
N ASP A 40 2.67 14.15 15.57
CA ASP A 40 3.31 14.27 16.86
C ASP A 40 4.35 15.43 16.88
N ARG A 41 4.99 15.65 18.03
CA ARG A 41 6.01 16.72 18.20
C ARG A 41 7.23 16.58 17.27
N HIS A 42 7.41 15.41 16.66
CA HIS A 42 8.50 15.12 15.74
C HIS A 42 8.04 15.15 14.27
N GLY A 43 6.82 15.64 13.99
CA GLY A 43 6.25 15.69 12.64
C GLY A 43 5.84 14.34 12.06
N ARG A 44 5.66 13.31 12.90
CA ARG A 44 5.25 11.97 12.47
C ARG A 44 3.74 11.80 12.65
N GLU A 45 3.11 11.08 11.75
CA GLU A 45 1.67 10.80 11.80
C GLU A 45 1.30 10.10 13.12
N THR A 46 0.16 10.52 13.71
CA THR A 46 -0.34 9.93 14.95
C THR A 46 -1.87 10.00 15.05
N GLY A 47 -2.47 9.02 15.73
CA GLY A 47 -3.91 8.95 15.92
C GLY A 47 -4.68 8.50 14.68
N ARG A 48 -5.94 8.92 14.55
CA ARG A 48 -6.79 8.59 13.41
C ARG A 48 -6.33 9.34 12.17
N TRP A 49 -6.31 8.63 11.02
CA TRP A 49 -5.96 9.20 9.72
C TRP A 49 -7.02 8.85 8.69
N ARG A 50 -7.34 9.85 7.87
CA ARG A 50 -8.24 9.70 6.73
C ARG A 50 -7.73 10.54 5.58
N THR A 51 -7.71 9.97 4.39
CA THR A 51 -7.51 10.69 3.13
C THR A 51 -8.72 10.52 2.24
N TYR A 52 -8.85 11.37 1.25
CA TYR A 52 -10.05 11.44 0.41
C TYR A 52 -9.64 11.55 -1.04
N TYR A 53 -10.52 11.10 -1.95
CA TYR A 53 -10.37 11.31 -3.39
C TYR A 53 -10.69 12.76 -3.79
N ASP A 54 -11.51 13.46 -3.00
CA ASP A 54 -12.01 14.79 -3.28
C ASP A 54 -11.67 15.79 -2.18
N ASP A 55 -11.55 17.08 -2.56
CA ASP A 55 -11.25 18.16 -1.63
C ASP A 55 -12.40 18.44 -0.65
N GLN A 56 -13.63 18.06 -0.99
CA GLN A 56 -14.82 18.23 -0.14
C GLN A 56 -14.88 17.17 0.97
N LYS A 57 -13.96 16.18 0.97
CA LYS A 57 -13.85 15.10 1.97
C LYS A 57 -15.11 14.23 2.08
N LYS A 58 -15.76 13.99 0.97
CA LYS A 58 -16.96 13.16 0.88
C LYS A 58 -16.64 11.72 0.48
N GLN A 59 -15.62 11.52 -0.39
CA GLN A 59 -15.24 10.22 -0.89
C GLN A 59 -13.94 9.74 -0.19
N PRO A 60 -14.02 8.88 0.83
CA PRO A 60 -12.84 8.40 1.53
C PRO A 60 -11.97 7.57 0.59
N TYR A 61 -10.65 7.81 0.61
CA TYR A 61 -9.65 6.95 -0.02
C TYR A 61 -9.04 6.00 0.99
N THR A 62 -8.58 6.53 2.15
CA THR A 62 -8.01 5.69 3.20
C THR A 62 -8.57 6.04 4.58
N ALA A 63 -8.63 5.06 5.47
CA ALA A 63 -8.93 5.26 6.88
C ALA A 63 -8.12 4.29 7.75
N GLY A 64 -7.42 4.82 8.75
CA GLY A 64 -6.61 4.00 9.63
C GLY A 64 -6.10 4.73 10.86
N ARG A 65 -5.07 4.17 11.48
CA ARG A 65 -4.38 4.77 12.61
C ARG A 65 -2.87 4.71 12.44
N TYR A 66 -2.20 5.78 12.87
CA TYR A 66 -0.76 5.82 13.01
C TYR A 66 -0.34 5.95 14.46
N ARG A 67 0.84 5.41 14.76
CA ARG A 67 1.59 5.64 16.00
C ARG A 67 3.04 5.92 15.61
N HIS A 68 3.49 7.15 15.87
CA HIS A 68 4.86 7.61 15.57
C HIS A 68 5.28 7.35 14.10
N GLY A 69 4.41 7.68 13.14
CA GLY A 69 4.64 7.50 11.71
C GLY A 69 4.49 6.08 11.19
N ARG A 70 4.07 5.12 12.03
CA ARG A 70 3.83 3.73 11.63
C ARG A 70 2.34 3.43 11.64
N PRO A 71 1.79 2.79 10.60
CA PRO A 71 0.41 2.32 10.62
C PRO A 71 0.25 1.24 11.69
N VAL A 72 -0.88 1.28 12.40
CA VAL A 72 -1.24 0.32 13.47
C VAL A 72 -2.70 -0.09 13.35
N GLN A 73 -3.04 -1.27 13.89
CA GLN A 73 -4.38 -1.83 13.78
C GLN A 73 -4.77 -2.06 12.32
N THR A 74 -6.01 -1.78 11.94
CA THR A 74 -6.49 -1.98 10.56
C THR A 74 -6.51 -0.67 9.80
N PHE A 75 -5.79 -0.64 8.69
CA PHE A 75 -5.84 0.40 7.67
C PHE A 75 -6.75 -0.07 6.53
N ARG A 76 -7.72 0.74 6.13
CA ARG A 76 -8.68 0.43 5.08
C ARG A 76 -8.49 1.37 3.92
N TYR A 77 -8.63 0.81 2.73
CA TYR A 77 -8.62 1.52 1.46
C TYR A 77 -9.98 1.30 0.78
N TYR A 78 -10.47 2.32 0.13
CA TYR A 78 -11.77 2.33 -0.53
C TYR A 78 -11.60 2.67 -1.99
N ASP A 79 -12.45 2.13 -2.84
CA ASP A 79 -12.56 2.54 -4.22
C ASP A 79 -13.26 3.92 -4.34
N PRO A 80 -13.26 4.57 -5.53
CA PRO A 80 -13.96 5.83 -5.72
C PRO A 80 -15.48 5.79 -5.48
N THR A 81 -16.08 4.60 -5.44
CA THR A 81 -17.50 4.42 -5.10
C THR A 81 -17.74 4.31 -3.59
N GLY A 82 -16.67 4.29 -2.78
CA GLY A 82 -16.72 4.19 -1.32
C GLY A 82 -16.80 2.74 -0.80
N LYS A 83 -16.67 1.74 -1.68
CA LYS A 83 -16.62 0.33 -1.27
C LYS A 83 -15.23 -0.04 -0.80
N PRO A 84 -15.09 -0.96 0.17
CA PRO A 84 -13.79 -1.50 0.57
C PRO A 84 -13.11 -2.17 -0.63
N ASP A 85 -11.85 -1.76 -0.91
CA ASP A 85 -10.99 -2.33 -1.94
C ASP A 85 -9.88 -3.18 -1.30
N ARG A 86 -9.26 -2.66 -0.24
CA ARG A 86 -8.16 -3.33 0.46
C ARG A 86 -8.17 -2.99 1.95
N SER A 87 -7.68 -3.91 2.78
CA SER A 87 -7.27 -3.61 4.16
C SER A 87 -5.93 -4.22 4.50
N GLU A 88 -5.25 -3.60 5.45
CA GLU A 88 -3.99 -4.04 6.03
C GLU A 88 -4.16 -4.08 7.54
N THR A 89 -4.11 -5.26 8.14
CA THR A 89 -4.22 -5.42 9.59
C THR A 89 -2.83 -5.62 10.17
N TYR A 90 -2.29 -4.55 10.77
CA TYR A 90 -0.94 -4.50 11.31
C TYR A 90 -0.82 -5.20 12.64
N ARG A 91 0.22 -6.02 12.77
CA ARG A 91 0.73 -6.59 14.01
C ARG A 91 1.93 -5.79 14.51
N GLN A 92 2.63 -6.28 15.51
CA GLN A 92 3.91 -5.69 15.94
C GLN A 92 4.96 -5.85 14.83
N ASP A 93 5.98 -4.98 14.81
CA ASP A 93 7.16 -5.03 13.93
C ASP A 93 6.89 -4.83 12.43
N GLY A 94 5.76 -4.18 12.07
CA GLY A 94 5.44 -3.84 10.68
C GLY A 94 4.89 -5.00 9.85
N TYR A 95 4.73 -6.18 10.44
CA TYR A 95 3.99 -7.27 9.80
C TYR A 95 2.51 -6.95 9.74
N CYS A 96 1.90 -7.26 8.61
CA CYS A 96 0.46 -7.12 8.43
C CYS A 96 -0.12 -8.26 7.60
N GLU A 97 -1.41 -8.47 7.79
CA GLU A 97 -2.23 -9.26 6.89
C GLU A 97 -2.97 -8.32 5.95
N VAL A 98 -2.85 -8.57 4.66
CA VAL A 98 -3.50 -7.80 3.61
C VAL A 98 -4.67 -8.59 3.06
N SER A 99 -5.80 -7.94 2.88
CA SER A 99 -6.98 -8.49 2.22
C SER A 99 -7.48 -7.54 1.15
N TYR A 100 -7.83 -8.09 -0.01
CA TYR A 100 -8.48 -7.40 -1.12
C TYR A 100 -9.88 -7.95 -1.31
N TRP A 101 -10.79 -7.13 -1.81
CA TRP A 101 -12.17 -7.52 -2.06
C TRP A 101 -12.56 -7.35 -3.53
N HIS A 102 -13.43 -8.21 -4.00
CA HIS A 102 -14.15 -8.01 -5.26
C HIS A 102 -15.11 -6.81 -5.14
N PRO A 103 -15.50 -6.18 -6.26
CA PRO A 103 -16.51 -5.11 -6.25
C PRO A 103 -17.83 -5.50 -5.57
N GLY A 104 -18.13 -6.81 -5.51
CA GLY A 104 -19.29 -7.37 -4.81
C GLY A 104 -19.11 -7.52 -3.29
N GLY A 105 -17.91 -7.23 -2.75
CA GLY A 105 -17.61 -7.31 -1.31
C GLY A 105 -17.14 -8.68 -0.83
N GLN A 106 -17.02 -9.67 -1.71
CA GLN A 106 -16.42 -10.96 -1.37
C GLN A 106 -14.90 -10.85 -1.31
N LEU A 107 -14.25 -11.69 -0.49
CA LEU A 107 -12.79 -11.76 -0.40
C LEU A 107 -12.22 -12.16 -1.78
N ALA A 108 -11.35 -11.32 -2.34
CA ALA A 108 -10.70 -11.56 -3.62
C ALA A 108 -9.29 -12.15 -3.44
N ARG A 109 -8.55 -11.66 -2.45
CA ARG A 109 -7.18 -12.11 -2.20
C ARG A 109 -6.76 -11.80 -0.79
N ARG A 110 -5.91 -12.67 -0.20
CA ARG A 110 -5.40 -12.49 1.16
C ARG A 110 -4.00 -13.07 1.30
N GLY A 111 -3.16 -12.39 2.07
CA GLY A 111 -1.84 -12.90 2.41
C GLY A 111 -1.06 -11.97 3.32
N PRO A 112 0.09 -12.43 3.84
CA PRO A 112 0.93 -11.66 4.73
C PRO A 112 1.86 -10.71 3.95
N ALA A 113 2.13 -9.53 4.56
CA ALA A 113 3.08 -8.57 4.07
C ALA A 113 3.84 -7.90 5.22
N GLN A 114 4.94 -7.24 4.89
CA GLN A 114 5.75 -6.52 5.87
C GLN A 114 6.23 -5.18 5.33
N TRP A 115 6.10 -4.14 6.15
CA TRP A 115 6.80 -2.89 5.99
C TRP A 115 8.20 -2.99 6.58
N VAL A 116 9.21 -2.84 5.74
CA VAL A 116 10.62 -2.81 6.16
C VAL A 116 11.13 -1.38 6.04
N THR A 117 11.59 -0.82 7.15
CA THR A 117 12.24 0.49 7.20
C THR A 117 13.68 0.30 7.62
N GLY A 118 14.64 0.76 6.83
CA GLY A 118 16.07 0.74 7.18
C GLY A 118 16.62 2.17 7.30
N PRO A 119 17.74 2.36 8.02
CA PRO A 119 18.40 3.66 8.10
C PRO A 119 18.74 4.20 6.71
N GLY A 120 18.30 5.42 6.39
CA GLY A 120 18.57 6.08 5.11
C GLY A 120 17.94 5.46 3.87
N LYS A 121 17.01 4.51 4.02
CA LYS A 121 16.29 3.89 2.91
C LYS A 121 14.81 4.21 2.98
N ALA A 122 14.18 4.42 1.81
CA ALA A 122 12.74 4.54 1.72
C ALA A 122 12.05 3.26 2.25
N PRO A 123 10.92 3.38 2.94
CA PRO A 123 10.14 2.22 3.38
C PRO A 123 9.77 1.35 2.18
N ARG A 124 9.90 0.03 2.36
CA ARG A 124 9.50 -0.95 1.33
C ARG A 124 8.44 -1.87 1.89
N PHE A 125 7.50 -2.23 1.04
CA PHE A 125 6.41 -3.14 1.35
C PHE A 125 6.63 -4.45 0.58
N TYR A 126 6.77 -5.55 1.29
CA TYR A 126 7.05 -6.86 0.71
C TYR A 126 5.92 -7.83 1.03
N TRP A 127 5.53 -8.59 0.03
CA TRP A 127 4.74 -9.79 0.22
C TRP A 127 5.66 -10.94 0.61
N TYR A 128 5.20 -11.80 1.51
CA TYR A 128 5.92 -13.01 1.91
C TYR A 128 4.93 -14.13 2.24
N GLY A 129 5.44 -15.38 2.32
CA GLY A 129 4.61 -16.53 2.63
C GLY A 129 3.51 -16.78 1.60
N THR A 130 2.41 -17.36 2.04
CA THR A 130 1.33 -17.82 1.17
C THR A 130 0.28 -16.74 0.97
N TRP A 131 -0.03 -16.45 -0.29
CA TRP A 131 -1.10 -15.59 -0.74
C TRP A 131 -2.16 -16.42 -1.46
N THR A 132 -3.41 -16.31 -1.05
CA THR A 132 -4.53 -17.04 -1.64
C THR A 132 -5.47 -16.05 -2.33
N SER A 133 -5.84 -16.36 -3.57
CA SER A 133 -6.84 -15.64 -4.35
C SER A 133 -8.10 -16.48 -4.47
N TYR A 134 -9.23 -15.81 -4.55
CA TYR A 134 -10.56 -16.41 -4.56
C TYR A 134 -11.40 -15.87 -5.70
N GLU A 135 -12.24 -16.71 -6.28
CA GLU A 135 -13.32 -16.32 -7.15
C GLU A 135 -14.45 -15.63 -6.34
N PRO A 136 -15.35 -14.86 -6.98
CA PRO A 136 -16.50 -14.26 -6.28
C PRO A 136 -17.40 -15.26 -5.54
N ASN A 137 -17.43 -16.53 -5.96
CA ASN A 137 -18.15 -17.62 -5.31
C ASN A 137 -17.42 -18.20 -4.07
N GLY A 138 -16.20 -17.67 -3.75
CA GLY A 138 -15.39 -18.11 -2.62
C GLY A 138 -14.46 -19.29 -2.88
N GLN A 139 -14.50 -19.87 -4.08
CA GLN A 139 -13.55 -20.94 -4.46
C GLN A 139 -12.13 -20.37 -4.66
N ILE A 140 -11.12 -21.15 -4.32
CA ILE A 140 -9.72 -20.77 -4.56
C ILE A 140 -9.49 -20.74 -6.08
N SER A 141 -8.94 -19.61 -6.56
CA SER A 141 -8.52 -19.44 -7.96
C SER A 141 -7.00 -19.50 -8.11
N ALA A 142 -6.22 -19.08 -7.09
CA ALA A 142 -4.77 -19.19 -7.12
C ALA A 142 -4.18 -19.23 -5.70
N VAL A 143 -3.02 -19.90 -5.59
CA VAL A 143 -2.14 -19.83 -4.40
C VAL A 143 -0.76 -19.43 -4.87
N GLN A 144 -0.18 -18.40 -4.25
CA GLN A 144 1.15 -17.88 -4.57
C GLN A 144 2.01 -17.87 -3.32
N ILE A 145 3.27 -18.28 -3.46
CA ILE A 145 4.24 -18.33 -2.37
C ILE A 145 5.37 -17.35 -2.65
N TYR A 146 5.59 -16.43 -1.72
CA TYR A 146 6.64 -15.42 -1.79
C TYR A 146 7.70 -15.66 -0.74
N ALA A 147 8.98 -15.59 -1.14
CA ALA A 147 10.14 -15.55 -0.27
C ALA A 147 10.87 -14.22 -0.52
N ASP A 148 11.12 -13.46 0.54
CA ASP A 148 11.82 -12.16 0.49
C ASP A 148 11.27 -11.19 -0.58
N GLY A 149 9.95 -11.16 -0.74
CA GLY A 149 9.26 -10.32 -1.73
C GLY A 149 9.28 -10.88 -3.16
N THR A 150 9.87 -12.05 -3.37
CA THR A 150 9.99 -12.71 -4.67
C THR A 150 9.00 -13.86 -4.76
N LEU A 151 8.28 -13.95 -5.88
CA LEU A 151 7.42 -15.11 -6.16
C LEU A 151 8.29 -16.34 -6.43
N THR A 152 8.05 -17.41 -5.67
CA THR A 152 8.78 -18.69 -5.83
C THR A 152 7.92 -19.81 -6.38
N ARG A 153 6.60 -19.75 -6.15
CA ARG A 153 5.64 -20.75 -6.62
C ARG A 153 4.29 -20.09 -6.86
N ALA A 154 3.60 -20.49 -7.91
CA ALA A 154 2.20 -20.17 -8.16
C ALA A 154 1.42 -21.43 -8.53
N GLU A 155 0.21 -21.53 -8.01
CA GLU A 155 -0.75 -22.61 -8.31
C GLU A 155 -2.02 -21.94 -8.82
N THR A 156 -2.55 -22.46 -9.93
CA THR A 156 -3.79 -22.00 -10.54
C THR A 156 -4.86 -23.07 -10.43
N TYR A 157 -6.04 -22.66 -10.01
CA TYR A 157 -7.19 -23.53 -9.83
C TYR A 157 -8.33 -23.07 -10.73
N LYS A 158 -9.06 -24.04 -11.27
CA LYS A 158 -10.30 -23.82 -12.02
C LYS A 158 -11.36 -24.79 -11.50
N ASP A 159 -12.54 -24.25 -11.16
CA ASP A 159 -13.64 -25.04 -10.59
C ASP A 159 -13.21 -25.89 -9.38
N GLY A 160 -12.32 -25.33 -8.53
CA GLY A 160 -11.77 -25.99 -7.35
C GLY A 160 -10.70 -27.06 -7.62
N GLN A 161 -10.31 -27.27 -8.87
CA GLN A 161 -9.28 -28.24 -9.26
C GLN A 161 -7.98 -27.54 -9.66
N LEU A 162 -6.85 -28.09 -9.22
CA LEU A 162 -5.52 -27.62 -9.63
C LEU A 162 -5.34 -27.87 -11.13
N THR A 163 -4.98 -26.83 -11.87
CA THR A 163 -4.72 -26.90 -13.32
C THR A 163 -3.28 -26.63 -13.69
N GLU A 164 -2.59 -25.82 -12.92
CA GLU A 164 -1.21 -25.46 -13.22
C GLU A 164 -0.41 -25.17 -11.95
N VAL A 165 0.86 -25.53 -11.96
CA VAL A 165 1.87 -25.13 -10.95
C VAL A 165 3.05 -24.53 -11.68
N GLU A 166 3.42 -23.32 -11.32
CA GLU A 166 4.64 -22.65 -11.76
C GLU A 166 5.64 -22.56 -10.64
N VAL A 167 6.91 -22.84 -10.93
CA VAL A 167 8.03 -22.66 -10.00
C VAL A 167 8.98 -21.62 -10.58
N PHE A 168 9.47 -20.73 -9.71
CA PHE A 168 10.35 -19.64 -10.09
C PHE A 168 11.67 -19.73 -9.33
N GLU A 169 12.78 -19.53 -10.04
CA GLU A 169 14.12 -19.42 -9.51
C GLU A 169 14.78 -18.16 -10.05
N HIS A 170 15.40 -17.38 -9.18
CA HIS A 170 16.05 -16.10 -9.56
C HIS A 170 15.17 -15.17 -10.41
N ASN A 171 13.88 -15.07 -10.07
CA ASN A 171 12.85 -14.31 -10.82
C ASN A 171 12.53 -14.86 -12.23
N TRP A 172 13.02 -16.02 -12.59
CA TRP A 172 12.70 -16.70 -13.85
C TRP A 172 11.83 -17.91 -13.56
N ARG A 173 10.85 -18.15 -14.43
CA ARG A 173 10.11 -19.41 -14.41
C ARG A 173 11.07 -20.54 -14.76
N SER A 174 11.20 -21.53 -13.87
CA SER A 174 12.07 -22.69 -14.04
C SER A 174 11.29 -23.94 -14.43
N ARG A 175 10.04 -24.07 -13.97
CA ARG A 175 9.20 -25.24 -14.22
C ARG A 175 7.73 -24.88 -14.29
N VAL A 176 6.99 -25.56 -15.18
CA VAL A 176 5.53 -25.54 -15.25
C VAL A 176 5.00 -26.97 -15.28
N GLU A 177 4.04 -27.24 -14.44
CA GLU A 177 3.30 -28.50 -14.37
C GLU A 177 1.85 -28.23 -14.75
N THR A 178 1.30 -28.97 -15.70
CA THR A 178 -0.09 -28.89 -16.12
C THR A 178 -0.86 -30.11 -15.64
N TYR A 179 -2.03 -29.88 -15.07
CA TYR A 179 -2.88 -30.91 -14.48
C TYR A 179 -4.26 -30.94 -15.14
N SER A 180 -4.88 -32.12 -15.18
CA SER A 180 -6.30 -32.30 -15.50
C SER A 180 -6.87 -33.39 -14.62
N ASN A 181 -8.05 -33.14 -14.03
CA ASN A 181 -8.74 -34.06 -13.12
C ASN A 181 -7.82 -34.60 -12.01
N GLY A 182 -6.92 -33.76 -11.46
CA GLY A 182 -5.97 -34.14 -10.42
C GLY A 182 -4.76 -34.94 -10.90
N GLN A 183 -4.65 -35.24 -12.20
CA GLN A 183 -3.52 -35.98 -12.77
C GLN A 183 -2.56 -35.01 -13.46
N LEU A 184 -1.25 -35.24 -13.27
CA LEU A 184 -0.20 -34.52 -13.98
C LEU A 184 -0.17 -34.95 -15.45
N LEU A 185 -0.36 -34.01 -16.35
CA LEU A 185 -0.33 -34.24 -17.80
C LEU A 185 1.01 -33.93 -18.42
N LYS A 186 1.61 -32.81 -18.00
CA LYS A 186 2.81 -32.28 -18.66
C LYS A 186 3.67 -31.53 -17.66
N VAL A 187 4.99 -31.65 -17.84
CA VAL A 187 6.01 -30.84 -17.17
C VAL A 187 6.85 -30.15 -18.25
N GLU A 188 6.98 -28.86 -18.15
CA GLU A 188 7.88 -28.07 -18.98
C GLU A 188 8.98 -27.46 -18.09
N THR A 189 10.21 -27.50 -18.56
CA THR A 189 11.37 -26.92 -17.86
C THR A 189 11.93 -25.75 -18.66
N PHE A 190 12.44 -24.74 -17.93
CA PHE A 190 12.90 -23.50 -18.52
C PHE A 190 14.28 -23.14 -17.92
N GLU A 191 15.11 -22.54 -18.76
CA GLU A 191 16.36 -21.89 -18.35
C GLU A 191 16.31 -20.43 -18.77
N LYS A 192 16.46 -19.51 -17.81
CA LYS A 192 16.39 -18.05 -18.04
C LYS A 192 15.16 -17.62 -18.86
N GLY A 193 14.01 -18.27 -18.62
CA GLY A 193 12.75 -17.98 -19.29
C GLY A 193 12.55 -18.65 -20.65
N LEU A 194 13.54 -19.38 -21.19
CA LEU A 194 13.44 -20.16 -22.43
C LEU A 194 13.12 -21.61 -22.10
N ARG A 195 12.14 -22.19 -22.79
CA ARG A 195 11.78 -23.60 -22.62
C ARG A 195 12.89 -24.50 -23.17
N VAL A 196 13.40 -25.39 -22.31
CA VAL A 196 14.50 -26.32 -22.64
C VAL A 196 14.06 -27.79 -22.65
N GLY A 197 12.90 -28.10 -22.05
CA GLY A 197 12.41 -29.47 -22.01
C GLY A 197 10.90 -29.56 -21.86
N THR A 198 10.32 -30.68 -22.28
CA THR A 198 8.92 -31.03 -22.07
C THR A 198 8.82 -32.55 -21.88
N THR A 199 8.12 -32.97 -20.81
CA THR A 199 7.78 -34.37 -20.54
C THR A 199 6.27 -34.45 -20.39
N SER A 200 5.61 -35.34 -21.14
CA SER A 200 4.20 -35.65 -21.00
C SER A 200 4.04 -36.99 -20.28
N THR A 201 3.12 -37.05 -19.33
CA THR A 201 2.67 -38.31 -18.72
C THR A 201 1.49 -38.80 -19.55
N LEU A 202 1.66 -39.94 -20.17
CA LEU A 202 0.59 -40.66 -20.90
C LEU A 202 -0.33 -41.34 -19.91
#